data_ba4621ee5c8124638c58603cc311c677
#
_entry.id   ba4621ee5c8124638c58603cc311c677
#
_cell.length_a   1.000
_cell.length_b   1.000
_cell.length_c   1.000
_cell.angle_alpha   90.00
_cell.angle_beta   90.00
_cell.angle_gamma   90.00
#
_symmetry.space_group_name_H-M   'P 1'
#
loop_
_entity.id
_entity.type
_entity.pdbx_description
1 polymer ?
#
loop_
_entity_poly.entity_id
_entity_poly.type
_entity_poly.pdbx_seq_one_letter_code
_entity_poly.pdbx_strand_id
1 'polypeptide(L)'
;MGSWAEMDDTSDEAGQACQNLAQDLINTSIETANRNFFRTMPSWSKSDAVPNNVINVTYWRVNNRTLFMETLDEIVAATVSAFGEPRGYWRDAVGGDLNAPHFYFLVPFENFAGMDAPWDNGLTVVENELGKSERDRIEANYLASVDETWSFMYRKVDDLSHSGN
;
A
#
# COMPACT_ATOMS: atom_id res chain seq x y z
N MET A 1 -9.47 -7.34 6.86
CA MET A 1 -9.74 -6.43 8.00
C MET A 1 -11.25 -6.29 8.05
N GLY A 2 -11.86 -6.67 9.16
CA GLY A 2 -13.29 -6.54 9.39
C GLY A 2 -13.74 -5.08 9.47
N SER A 3 -14.85 -4.82 10.10
CA SER A 3 -15.36 -3.47 10.25
C SER A 3 -14.51 -2.67 11.25
N TRP A 4 -14.54 -1.34 11.16
CA TRP A 4 -13.92 -0.47 12.18
C TRP A 4 -14.48 -0.72 13.59
N ALA A 5 -15.71 -1.25 13.68
CA ALA A 5 -16.34 -1.64 14.94
C ALA A 5 -15.59 -2.78 15.68
N GLU A 6 -14.79 -3.59 14.98
CA GLU A 6 -13.94 -4.60 15.62
C GLU A 6 -12.80 -3.98 16.43
N MET A 7 -12.44 -2.73 16.16
CA MET A 7 -11.42 -2.01 16.96
C MET A 7 -11.98 -1.54 18.32
N ASP A 8 -13.30 -1.51 18.49
CA ASP A 8 -13.96 -1.15 19.72
C ASP A 8 -14.19 -2.38 20.64
N ASP A 9 -13.93 -3.59 20.12
CA ASP A 9 -14.06 -4.82 20.90
C ASP A 9 -12.84 -4.99 21.82
N THR A 10 -13.06 -4.71 23.10
CA THR A 10 -12.06 -4.87 24.16
C THR A 10 -12.20 -6.19 24.92
N SER A 11 -13.03 -7.11 24.45
CA SER A 11 -13.30 -8.40 25.12
C SER A 11 -12.24 -9.48 24.85
N ASP A 12 -11.33 -9.27 23.89
CA ASP A 12 -10.25 -10.18 23.57
C ASP A 12 -9.09 -10.04 24.60
N GLU A 13 -9.07 -10.95 25.60
CA GLU A 13 -8.02 -11.00 26.63
C GLU A 13 -6.60 -11.18 26.04
N ALA A 14 -6.45 -11.93 24.95
CA ALA A 14 -5.17 -12.15 24.29
C ALA A 14 -4.70 -10.88 23.58
N GLY A 15 -5.64 -10.16 22.94
CA GLY A 15 -5.38 -8.86 22.33
C GLY A 15 -5.00 -7.80 23.35
N GLN A 16 -5.66 -7.77 24.51
CA GLN A 16 -5.32 -6.88 25.63
C GLN A 16 -3.94 -7.18 26.19
N ALA A 17 -3.58 -8.45 26.39
CA ALA A 17 -2.24 -8.84 26.86
C ALA A 17 -1.15 -8.41 25.86
N CYS A 18 -1.40 -8.60 24.57
CA CYS A 18 -0.51 -8.14 23.51
C CYS A 18 -0.36 -6.61 23.48
N GLN A 19 -1.46 -5.88 23.63
CA GLN A 19 -1.45 -4.42 23.70
C GLN A 19 -0.67 -3.92 24.93
N ASN A 20 -0.85 -4.52 26.07
CA ASN A 20 -0.13 -4.17 27.29
C ASN A 20 1.38 -4.39 27.14
N LEU A 21 1.78 -5.56 26.60
CA LEU A 21 3.19 -5.85 26.33
C LEU A 21 3.79 -4.88 25.30
N ALA A 22 3.06 -4.59 24.23
CA ALA A 22 3.49 -3.60 23.25
C ALA A 22 3.60 -2.20 23.86
N GLN A 23 2.65 -1.81 24.73
CA GLN A 23 2.68 -0.51 25.41
C GLN A 23 3.88 -0.38 26.36
N ASP A 24 4.22 -1.46 27.10
CA ASP A 24 5.39 -1.47 27.97
C ASP A 24 6.70 -1.38 27.17
N LEU A 25 6.81 -2.08 26.03
CA LEU A 25 7.94 -1.95 25.12
C LEU A 25 8.05 -0.54 24.53
N ILE A 26 6.93 0.06 24.12
CA ILE A 26 6.87 1.42 23.59
C ILE A 26 7.33 2.41 24.66
N ASN A 27 6.80 2.32 25.87
CA ASN A 27 7.11 3.22 26.96
C ASN A 27 8.57 3.15 27.43
N THR A 28 9.21 1.99 27.27
CA THR A 28 10.58 1.77 27.72
C THR A 28 11.65 1.94 26.66
N SER A 29 11.27 1.84 25.37
CA SER A 29 12.23 1.72 24.26
C SER A 29 12.02 2.68 23.10
N ILE A 30 10.87 3.39 23.07
CA ILE A 30 10.49 4.25 21.94
C ILE A 30 10.19 5.65 22.46
N GLU A 31 10.96 6.61 22.01
CA GLU A 31 10.81 8.02 22.36
C GLU A 31 9.58 8.67 21.71
N THR A 32 9.25 8.24 20.50
CA THR A 32 8.09 8.71 19.73
C THR A 32 7.45 7.59 18.91
N ALA A 33 6.11 7.56 18.85
CA ALA A 33 5.36 6.65 17.99
C ALA A 33 4.26 7.41 17.26
N ASN A 34 4.20 7.23 15.94
CA ASN A 34 3.16 7.79 15.09
C ASN A 34 2.22 6.68 14.61
N ARG A 35 0.92 6.96 14.59
CA ARG A 35 -0.10 6.04 14.07
C ARG A 35 -0.75 6.65 12.85
N ASN A 36 -0.87 5.85 11.80
CA ASN A 36 -1.52 6.24 10.56
C ASN A 36 -2.59 5.21 10.20
N PHE A 37 -3.75 5.68 9.76
CA PHE A 37 -4.88 4.85 9.40
C PHE A 37 -5.10 4.89 7.90
N PHE A 38 -5.23 3.72 7.29
CA PHE A 38 -5.41 3.55 5.87
C PHE A 38 -6.60 2.64 5.58
N ARG A 39 -7.34 2.97 4.54
CA ARG A 39 -8.40 2.09 4.00
C ARG A 39 -7.94 1.43 2.71
N THR A 40 -8.43 0.25 2.45
CA THR A 40 -8.27 -0.43 1.16
C THR A 40 -9.01 0.34 0.06
N MET A 41 -8.42 0.36 -1.13
CA MET A 41 -9.03 0.87 -2.35
C MET A 41 -9.40 -0.33 -3.24
N PRO A 42 -10.61 -0.88 -3.12
CA PRO A 42 -10.96 -2.17 -3.74
C PRO A 42 -10.89 -2.14 -5.28
N SER A 43 -11.28 -1.01 -5.90
CA SER A 43 -11.26 -0.86 -7.37
C SER A 43 -9.84 -0.85 -7.96
N TRP A 44 -8.81 -0.57 -7.14
CA TRP A 44 -7.42 -0.50 -7.56
C TRP A 44 -6.58 -1.69 -7.06
N SER A 45 -7.19 -2.57 -6.28
CA SER A 45 -6.49 -3.62 -5.56
C SER A 45 -6.96 -5.01 -5.98
N LYS A 46 -6.05 -5.98 -5.92
CA LYS A 46 -6.42 -7.39 -5.94
C LYS A 46 -7.41 -7.70 -4.82
N SER A 47 -8.27 -8.69 -5.06
CA SER A 47 -9.32 -9.10 -4.11
C SER A 47 -8.86 -10.13 -3.09
N ASP A 48 -7.76 -10.81 -3.34
CA ASP A 48 -7.19 -11.84 -2.48
C ASP A 48 -6.43 -11.23 -1.28
N ALA A 49 -6.08 -12.07 -0.31
CA ALA A 49 -5.27 -11.64 0.83
C ALA A 49 -3.83 -11.32 0.39
N VAL A 50 -3.23 -10.29 1.01
CA VAL A 50 -1.82 -9.95 0.75
C VAL A 50 -0.92 -11.10 1.21
N PRO A 51 -0.16 -11.75 0.33
CA PRO A 51 0.83 -12.74 0.71
C PRO A 51 1.92 -12.10 1.59
N ASN A 52 2.43 -12.82 2.57
CA ASN A 52 3.17 -12.22 3.69
C ASN A 52 4.69 -12.47 3.70
N ASN A 53 5.33 -12.95 2.62
CA ASN A 53 6.75 -13.31 2.70
C ASN A 53 7.69 -12.12 2.50
N VAL A 54 7.64 -11.53 1.32
CA VAL A 54 8.38 -10.30 0.99
C VAL A 54 7.40 -9.31 0.38
N ILE A 55 7.42 -8.06 0.81
CA ILE A 55 6.52 -7.03 0.33
C ILE A 55 7.34 -5.79 -0.02
N ASN A 56 7.23 -5.31 -1.25
CA ASN A 56 7.65 -3.97 -1.61
C ASN A 56 6.49 -3.02 -1.34
N VAL A 57 6.75 -1.94 -0.62
CA VAL A 57 5.76 -0.90 -0.34
C VAL A 57 6.28 0.42 -0.88
N THR A 58 5.56 1.00 -1.82
CA THR A 58 5.83 2.34 -2.33
C THR A 58 4.81 3.32 -1.74
N TYR A 59 5.29 4.45 -1.28
CA TYR A 59 4.53 5.49 -0.61
C TYR A 59 4.52 6.76 -1.43
N TRP A 60 3.42 7.51 -1.36
CA TRP A 60 3.27 8.80 -2.02
C TRP A 60 2.76 9.87 -1.07
N ARG A 61 3.39 11.05 -1.14
CA ARG A 61 2.82 12.30 -0.71
C ARG A 61 2.43 13.09 -1.94
N VAL A 62 1.18 13.55 -2.01
CA VAL A 62 0.65 14.20 -3.19
C VAL A 62 0.24 15.64 -2.85
N ASN A 63 0.47 16.56 -3.79
CA ASN A 63 0.05 17.95 -3.71
C ASN A 63 -1.34 18.18 -4.36
N ASN A 64 -1.70 17.32 -5.31
CA ASN A 64 -3.01 17.35 -5.98
C ASN A 64 -3.64 15.96 -5.95
N ARG A 65 -4.41 15.70 -4.87
CA ARG A 65 -5.05 14.40 -4.65
C ARG A 65 -6.01 14.00 -5.76
N THR A 66 -6.81 14.95 -6.27
CA THR A 66 -7.78 14.66 -7.33
C THR A 66 -7.08 14.23 -8.60
N LEU A 67 -6.10 15.01 -9.06
CA LEU A 67 -5.34 14.68 -10.27
C LEU A 67 -4.58 13.34 -10.12
N PHE A 68 -4.02 13.07 -8.94
CA PHE A 68 -3.36 11.79 -8.65
C PHE A 68 -4.33 10.61 -8.78
N MET A 69 -5.52 10.73 -8.19
CA MET A 69 -6.53 9.67 -8.24
C MET A 69 -7.04 9.43 -9.67
N GLU A 70 -7.35 10.48 -10.42
CA GLU A 70 -7.76 10.39 -11.83
C GLU A 70 -6.67 9.72 -12.68
N THR A 71 -5.41 10.11 -12.47
CA THR A 71 -4.25 9.53 -13.16
C THR A 71 -4.09 8.03 -12.85
N LEU A 72 -4.26 7.66 -11.58
CA LEU A 72 -4.16 6.26 -11.19
C LEU A 72 -5.36 5.43 -11.66
N ASP A 73 -6.56 5.99 -11.73
CA ASP A 73 -7.71 5.31 -12.33
C ASP A 73 -7.39 4.87 -13.77
N GLU A 74 -6.76 5.74 -14.57
CA GLU A 74 -6.35 5.42 -15.93
C GLU A 74 -5.25 4.34 -15.99
N ILE A 75 -4.23 4.43 -15.12
CA ILE A 75 -3.16 3.42 -15.04
C ILE A 75 -3.72 2.05 -14.62
N VAL A 76 -4.61 2.04 -13.63
CA VAL A 76 -5.24 0.79 -13.17
C VAL A 76 -6.16 0.22 -14.26
N ALA A 77 -6.91 1.05 -14.97
CA ALA A 77 -7.76 0.60 -16.07
C ALA A 77 -6.94 -0.05 -17.19
N ALA A 78 -5.82 0.56 -17.59
CA ALA A 78 -4.89 -0.03 -18.56
C ALA A 78 -4.30 -1.36 -18.04
N THR A 79 -3.96 -1.41 -16.74
CA THR A 79 -3.45 -2.63 -16.10
C THR A 79 -4.48 -3.76 -16.11
N VAL A 80 -5.74 -3.45 -15.78
CA VAL A 80 -6.83 -4.43 -15.82
C VAL A 80 -7.10 -4.89 -17.26
N SER A 81 -7.01 -3.99 -18.24
CA SER A 81 -7.11 -4.35 -19.67
C SER A 81 -6.04 -5.38 -20.06
N ALA A 82 -4.79 -5.11 -19.68
CA ALA A 82 -3.65 -5.96 -20.06
C ALA A 82 -3.61 -7.32 -19.31
N PHE A 83 -4.00 -7.36 -18.04
CA PHE A 83 -3.80 -8.52 -17.16
C PHE A 83 -5.09 -9.15 -16.60
N GLY A 84 -6.24 -8.54 -16.82
CA GLY A 84 -7.54 -9.01 -16.30
C GLY A 84 -7.82 -8.61 -14.84
N GLU A 85 -6.82 -8.11 -14.11
CA GLU A 85 -6.95 -7.71 -12.70
C GLU A 85 -5.94 -6.61 -12.33
N PRO A 86 -6.15 -5.88 -11.22
CA PRO A 86 -5.13 -5.00 -10.65
C PRO A 86 -3.89 -5.80 -10.21
N ARG A 87 -2.70 -5.16 -10.20
CA ARG A 87 -1.42 -5.86 -9.97
C ARG A 87 -0.92 -5.85 -8.52
N GLY A 88 -1.61 -5.20 -7.62
CA GLY A 88 -1.19 -5.10 -6.22
C GLY A 88 -2.30 -4.54 -5.34
N TYR A 89 -1.92 -3.92 -4.22
CA TYR A 89 -2.87 -3.51 -3.19
C TYR A 89 -2.67 -2.04 -2.84
N TRP A 90 -3.64 -1.21 -3.15
CA TRP A 90 -3.64 0.21 -2.87
C TRP A 90 -4.30 0.53 -1.53
N ARG A 91 -3.72 1.49 -0.85
CA ARG A 91 -4.23 2.03 0.41
C ARG A 91 -4.26 3.55 0.37
N ASP A 92 -5.29 4.11 0.95
CA ASP A 92 -5.57 5.54 1.05
C ASP A 92 -5.58 5.96 2.52
N ALA A 93 -4.81 6.98 2.87
CA ALA A 93 -4.77 7.53 4.23
C ALA A 93 -6.11 8.18 4.59
N VAL A 94 -6.67 7.77 5.72
CA VAL A 94 -7.91 8.32 6.29
C VAL A 94 -7.65 9.13 7.57
N GLY A 95 -6.45 9.04 8.14
CA GLY A 95 -6.02 9.79 9.30
C GLY A 95 -4.60 9.44 9.73
N GLY A 96 -3.97 10.29 10.53
CA GLY A 96 -2.63 10.05 11.04
C GLY A 96 -1.78 11.32 11.17
N ASP A 97 -0.46 11.12 11.17
CA ASP A 97 0.54 12.19 11.26
C ASP A 97 0.53 13.08 10.01
N LEU A 98 0.85 14.37 10.19
CA LEU A 98 0.93 15.33 9.09
C LEU A 98 2.00 14.99 8.04
N ASN A 99 3.01 14.22 8.41
CA ASN A 99 4.07 13.76 7.53
C ASN A 99 3.82 12.37 6.96
N ALA A 100 2.68 11.75 7.28
CA ALA A 100 2.31 10.44 6.74
C ALA A 100 2.17 10.47 5.22
N PRO A 101 2.41 9.35 4.54
CA PRO A 101 2.04 9.23 3.13
C PRO A 101 0.53 9.33 2.96
N HIS A 102 0.10 9.92 1.85
CA HIS A 102 -1.32 9.99 1.49
C HIS A 102 -1.81 8.66 0.89
N PHE A 103 -0.93 7.97 0.17
CA PHE A 103 -1.20 6.68 -0.44
C PHE A 103 -0.02 5.74 -0.27
N TYR A 104 -0.29 4.44 -0.28
CA TYR A 104 0.75 3.46 -0.52
C TYR A 104 0.23 2.27 -1.34
N PHE A 105 1.17 1.64 -2.03
CA PHE A 105 0.97 0.50 -2.89
C PHE A 105 1.86 -0.66 -2.46
N LEU A 106 1.25 -1.83 -2.28
CA LEU A 106 1.96 -3.05 -1.89
C LEU A 106 2.05 -3.99 -3.09
N VAL A 107 3.27 -4.49 -3.33
CA VAL A 107 3.52 -5.58 -4.26
C VAL A 107 4.14 -6.72 -3.47
N PRO A 108 3.43 -7.84 -3.29
CA PRO A 108 3.95 -9.00 -2.60
C PRO A 108 4.78 -9.87 -3.55
N PHE A 109 5.80 -10.52 -3.00
CA PHE A 109 6.64 -11.52 -3.66
C PHE A 109 6.76 -12.74 -2.76
N GLU A 110 6.90 -13.92 -3.36
CA GLU A 110 7.12 -15.15 -2.61
C GLU A 110 8.47 -15.12 -1.87
N ASN A 111 9.48 -14.57 -2.53
CA ASN A 111 10.84 -14.40 -2.01
C ASN A 111 11.54 -13.27 -2.78
N PHE A 112 12.78 -12.94 -2.41
CA PHE A 112 13.55 -11.90 -3.09
C PHE A 112 13.87 -12.23 -4.55
N ALA A 113 14.06 -13.50 -4.91
CA ALA A 113 14.30 -13.90 -6.29
C ALA A 113 13.10 -13.62 -7.21
N GLY A 114 11.89 -13.59 -6.65
CA GLY A 114 10.68 -13.19 -7.39
C GLY A 114 10.72 -11.75 -7.91
N MET A 115 11.59 -10.92 -7.35
CA MET A 115 11.78 -9.52 -7.78
C MET A 115 12.66 -9.40 -9.04
N ASP A 116 13.44 -10.44 -9.36
CA ASP A 116 14.26 -10.50 -10.57
C ASP A 116 13.41 -10.77 -11.82
N ALA A 117 12.15 -11.19 -11.63
CA ALA A 117 11.22 -11.40 -12.74
C ALA A 117 10.93 -10.06 -13.44
N PRO A 118 10.86 -10.04 -14.79
CA PRO A 118 10.50 -8.85 -15.53
C PRO A 118 9.16 -8.27 -15.04
N TRP A 119 9.16 -7.00 -14.74
CA TRP A 119 7.98 -6.29 -14.26
C TRP A 119 7.79 -5.00 -15.04
N ASP A 120 6.76 -4.95 -15.86
CA ASP A 120 6.37 -3.71 -16.51
C ASP A 120 5.77 -2.76 -15.47
N ASN A 121 6.32 -1.56 -15.36
CA ASN A 121 5.71 -0.53 -14.54
C ASN A 121 4.40 -0.02 -15.16
N GLY A 122 3.59 0.69 -14.37
CA GLY A 122 2.28 1.16 -14.82
C GLY A 122 2.31 2.00 -16.10
N LEU A 123 3.32 2.84 -16.29
CA LEU A 123 3.46 3.67 -17.49
C LEU A 123 3.85 2.83 -18.73
N THR A 124 4.66 1.79 -18.57
CA THR A 124 4.95 0.84 -19.64
C THR A 124 3.69 0.11 -20.09
N VAL A 125 2.85 -0.30 -19.14
CA VAL A 125 1.55 -0.93 -19.45
C VAL A 125 0.65 0.06 -20.20
N VAL A 126 0.56 1.31 -19.76
CA VAL A 126 -0.20 2.36 -20.45
C VAL A 126 0.30 2.56 -21.89
N GLU A 127 1.62 2.60 -22.10
CA GLU A 127 2.20 2.76 -23.44
C GLU A 127 1.83 1.60 -24.36
N ASN A 128 1.87 0.39 -23.84
CA ASN A 128 1.53 -0.83 -24.61
C ASN A 128 0.03 -0.89 -24.96
N GLU A 129 -0.86 -0.46 -24.05
CA GLU A 129 -2.31 -0.54 -24.24
C GLU A 129 -2.89 0.69 -24.99
N LEU A 130 -2.40 1.89 -24.71
CA LEU A 130 -2.99 3.14 -25.16
C LEU A 130 -2.07 3.97 -26.07
N GLY A 131 -0.81 3.59 -26.18
CA GLY A 131 0.19 4.25 -26.99
C GLY A 131 0.95 5.38 -26.29
N LYS A 132 2.04 5.80 -26.93
CA LYS A 132 3.01 6.76 -26.36
C LYS A 132 2.39 8.12 -25.98
N SER A 133 1.46 8.65 -26.76
CA SER A 133 0.85 9.95 -26.49
C SER A 133 0.09 9.97 -25.17
N GLU A 134 -0.67 8.91 -24.88
CA GLU A 134 -1.41 8.77 -23.63
C GLU A 134 -0.47 8.51 -22.46
N ARG A 135 0.55 7.70 -22.65
CA ARG A 135 1.61 7.48 -21.65
C ARG A 135 2.27 8.82 -21.26
N ASP A 136 2.66 9.66 -22.23
CA ASP A 136 3.32 10.93 -21.96
C ASP A 136 2.38 11.91 -21.22
N ARG A 137 1.08 11.93 -21.56
CA ARG A 137 0.05 12.73 -20.87
C ARG A 137 -0.14 12.24 -19.42
N ILE A 138 -0.30 10.95 -19.22
CA ILE A 138 -0.50 10.34 -17.90
C ILE A 138 0.75 10.56 -17.02
N GLU A 139 1.95 10.40 -17.55
CA GLU A 139 3.19 10.70 -16.84
C GLU A 139 3.28 12.16 -16.40
N ALA A 140 2.92 13.10 -17.28
CA ALA A 140 2.91 14.53 -16.94
C ALA A 140 1.91 14.82 -15.80
N ASN A 141 0.72 14.24 -15.81
CA ASN A 141 -0.28 14.38 -14.76
C ASN A 141 0.20 13.76 -13.43
N TYR A 142 0.83 12.58 -13.49
CA TYR A 142 1.45 11.94 -12.34
C TYR A 142 2.51 12.84 -11.71
N LEU A 143 3.46 13.33 -12.49
CA LEU A 143 4.53 14.20 -12.01
C LEU A 143 4.01 15.52 -11.44
N ALA A 144 2.92 16.07 -12.01
CA ALA A 144 2.30 17.29 -11.52
C ALA A 144 1.51 17.09 -10.20
N SER A 145 1.17 15.86 -9.85
CA SER A 145 0.35 15.53 -8.69
C SER A 145 1.12 15.01 -7.48
N VAL A 146 2.40 14.65 -7.65
CA VAL A 146 3.23 14.01 -6.62
C VAL A 146 4.27 14.98 -6.08
N ASP A 147 4.36 15.11 -4.76
CA ASP A 147 5.44 15.81 -4.09
C ASP A 147 6.63 14.90 -3.82
N GLU A 148 6.36 13.74 -3.24
CA GLU A 148 7.38 12.79 -2.80
C GLU A 148 6.93 11.36 -3.06
N THR A 149 7.88 10.50 -3.40
CA THR A 149 7.71 9.06 -3.44
C THR A 149 8.93 8.37 -2.86
N TRP A 150 8.71 7.32 -2.10
CA TRP A 150 9.77 6.48 -1.54
C TRP A 150 9.29 5.04 -1.40
N SER A 151 10.21 4.09 -1.32
CA SER A 151 9.86 2.68 -1.21
C SER A 151 10.68 1.99 -0.13
N PHE A 152 10.05 1.02 0.53
CA PHE A 152 10.71 0.11 1.45
C PHE A 152 10.37 -1.33 1.11
N MET A 153 11.31 -2.19 1.46
CA MET A 153 11.14 -3.63 1.37
C MET A 153 10.98 -4.21 2.76
N TYR A 154 9.95 -5.04 2.93
CA TYR A 154 9.67 -5.74 4.18
C TYR A 154 9.74 -7.25 3.95
N ARG A 155 10.29 -7.96 4.90
CA ARG A 155 10.22 -9.42 4.96
C ARG A 155 9.53 -9.83 6.25
N LYS A 156 8.61 -10.77 6.14
CA LYS A 156 8.00 -11.40 7.30
C LYS A 156 9.06 -12.10 8.13
N VAL A 157 9.02 -11.87 9.44
CA VAL A 157 9.81 -12.61 10.44
C VAL A 157 8.83 -13.45 11.22
N ASP A 158 8.80 -14.77 10.96
CA ASP A 158 7.76 -15.67 11.49
C ASP A 158 7.70 -15.66 13.02
N ASP A 159 8.86 -15.63 13.70
CA ASP A 159 8.95 -15.59 15.15
C ASP A 159 8.39 -14.31 15.80
N LEU A 160 8.24 -13.23 15.01
CA LEU A 160 7.72 -11.93 15.45
C LEU A 160 6.35 -11.61 14.84
N SER A 161 5.82 -12.49 14.00
CA SER A 161 4.57 -12.27 13.28
C SER A 161 3.45 -13.07 13.90
N HIS A 162 2.39 -12.38 14.33
CA HIS A 162 1.15 -13.03 14.74
C HIS A 162 0.33 -13.35 13.49
N SER A 163 0.15 -14.64 13.21
CA SER A 163 -0.86 -15.11 12.27
C SER A 163 -2.13 -15.36 13.07
N GLY A 164 -3.05 -14.40 13.08
CA GLY A 164 -4.39 -14.64 13.63
C GLY A 164 -5.02 -15.84 12.92
N ASN A 165 -5.44 -16.82 13.68
CA ASN A 165 -6.28 -17.92 13.21
C ASN A 165 -7.71 -17.42 13.01
#